data_59302dfe91c27e609a7b0be8ff5d7f32
#
_entry.id   59302dfe91c27e609a7b0be8ff5d7f32
#
_cell.length_a   1.000
_cell.length_b   1.000
_cell.length_c   1.000
_cell.angle_alpha   90.00
_cell.angle_beta   90.00
_cell.angle_gamma   90.00
#
_symmetry.space_group_name_H-M   'P 1'
#
loop_
_entity.id
_entity.type
_entity.pdbx_description
1 polymer ?
#
loop_
_entity_poly.entity_id
_entity_poly.type
_entity_poly.pdbx_seq_one_letter_code
_entity_poly.pdbx_strand_id
1 'polypeptide(L)'
;MDKSQPDADIAAQVAKLAAEAKEKAAASGMTPPDLATPDARQAFLAQQLQMLNLAKNQGVEMPKTMWAFWDTQPVPKMKETISDEDLGAIEASRDNVRQEPYSLPKNFEWDDVNIRDPAQLKELYQLLNENYVEDDDNMFRFDYSPDFLNWALSPPGWHTDWLCAVRASTTKKMVGFISAIPATIRTKTMATEMVEINFLCVHKKLRSKRLAPTLIREITRRVNKRNIFQACYTAGVVIPKPVSTARYHHRSLNPKKLVEIQFSALGRNQTMNRLIRLMKLPGQTSLPGLRKMEKKDCEKARALLGGYLQKFDMTPIYSEEEFDHWFMPREGVISSYVVENSDGEITDFGSFYSLPSTVVNNKNHSTLNAAYCFYNVSDRLKDLMQDMLVIAHNQKFDVFNALDLMENEQFLKPLKFGEGDGNLNYYLYNWRCPELEKKKLGLVLL
;
A
#
# COMPACT_ATOMS: atom_id res chain seq x y z
N MET A 1 47.62 5.58 19.15
CA MET A 1 46.53 6.45 19.57
C MET A 1 45.23 5.71 19.32
N ASP A 2 44.64 5.36 20.41
CA ASP A 2 43.56 4.39 20.57
C ASP A 2 42.22 4.92 20.02
N LYS A 3 41.62 4.18 19.09
CA LYS A 3 40.33 4.52 18.43
C LYS A 3 39.12 3.79 19.03
N SER A 4 39.28 3.20 20.24
CA SER A 4 38.27 2.30 20.82
C SER A 4 37.37 2.94 21.91
N GLN A 5 37.55 4.21 22.25
CA GLN A 5 36.78 4.85 23.33
C GLN A 5 35.42 5.48 22.97
N PRO A 6 35.14 5.98 21.73
CA PRO A 6 33.82 6.54 21.43
C PRO A 6 32.69 5.52 21.35
N ASP A 7 32.98 4.27 20.97
CA ASP A 7 31.93 3.25 20.76
C ASP A 7 31.38 2.67 22.06
N ALA A 8 32.21 2.60 23.11
CA ALA A 8 31.79 2.11 24.42
C ALA A 8 30.88 3.09 25.17
N ASP A 9 31.13 4.40 25.02
CA ASP A 9 30.31 5.44 25.64
C ASP A 9 28.93 5.55 24.98
N ILE A 10 28.83 5.36 23.65
CA ILE A 10 27.57 5.37 22.92
C ILE A 10 26.74 4.12 23.24
N ALA A 11 27.37 2.97 23.32
CA ALA A 11 26.69 1.73 23.74
C ALA A 11 26.17 1.81 25.19
N ALA A 12 26.94 2.43 26.09
CA ALA A 12 26.53 2.69 27.47
C ALA A 12 25.37 3.72 27.53
N GLN A 13 25.39 4.75 26.69
CA GLN A 13 24.33 5.75 26.60
C GLN A 13 23.03 5.21 26.02
N VAL A 14 23.12 4.34 25.01
CA VAL A 14 21.96 3.61 24.44
C VAL A 14 21.40 2.61 25.46
N ALA A 15 22.24 1.88 26.19
CA ALA A 15 21.80 1.01 27.26
C ALA A 15 21.14 1.77 28.43
N LYS A 16 21.64 2.96 28.75
CA LYS A 16 21.06 3.84 29.75
C LYS A 16 19.71 4.40 29.32
N LEU A 17 19.57 4.84 28.08
CA LEU A 17 18.30 5.29 27.50
C LEU A 17 17.25 4.18 27.39
N ALA A 18 17.69 2.96 27.08
CA ALA A 18 16.82 1.80 27.08
C ALA A 18 16.37 1.39 28.50
N ALA A 19 17.24 1.56 29.50
CA ALA A 19 16.92 1.35 30.91
C ALA A 19 15.97 2.43 31.43
N GLU A 20 16.22 3.70 31.13
CA GLU A 20 15.34 4.84 31.49
C GLU A 20 13.96 4.74 30.81
N ALA A 21 13.89 4.26 29.57
CA ALA A 21 12.62 4.00 28.88
C ALA A 21 11.85 2.84 29.52
N LYS A 22 12.56 1.78 29.97
CA LYS A 22 11.98 0.67 30.74
C LYS A 22 11.49 1.12 32.12
N GLU A 23 12.23 1.98 32.77
CA GLU A 23 11.91 2.49 34.10
C GLU A 23 10.75 3.50 34.05
N LYS A 24 10.71 4.37 33.02
CA LYS A 24 9.55 5.25 32.75
C LYS A 24 8.30 4.48 32.38
N ALA A 25 8.41 3.40 31.59
CA ALA A 25 7.31 2.51 31.26
C ALA A 25 6.80 1.78 32.50
N ALA A 26 7.71 1.32 33.39
CA ALA A 26 7.34 0.69 34.65
C ALA A 26 6.75 1.67 35.67
N ALA A 27 7.27 2.91 35.73
CA ALA A 27 6.77 3.97 36.61
C ALA A 27 5.42 4.56 36.18
N SER A 28 5.08 4.46 34.89
CA SER A 28 3.79 4.89 34.35
C SER A 28 2.70 3.81 34.34
N GLY A 29 3.00 2.58 34.84
CA GLY A 29 2.07 1.45 34.81
C GLY A 29 1.74 0.93 33.42
N MET A 30 2.48 1.36 32.39
CA MET A 30 2.29 0.91 31.02
C MET A 30 3.01 -0.41 30.78
N THR A 31 2.24 -1.48 30.65
CA THR A 31 2.71 -2.73 30.05
C THR A 31 2.83 -2.56 28.52
N PRO A 32 3.78 -3.23 27.83
CA PRO A 32 4.01 -3.10 26.40
C PRO A 32 2.81 -3.21 25.44
N PRO A 33 1.60 -3.62 25.84
CA PRO A 33 0.42 -3.51 24.98
C PRO A 33 -0.41 -2.22 25.13
N ASP A 34 -0.09 -1.33 26.06
CA ASP A 34 -0.82 -0.07 26.29
C ASP A 34 -0.25 1.14 25.53
N LEU A 35 0.19 0.94 24.30
CA LEU A 35 0.29 2.01 23.32
C LEU A 35 -1.13 2.40 22.86
N ALA A 36 -2.02 2.65 23.80
CA ALA A 36 -3.45 2.88 23.55
C ALA A 36 -3.75 4.31 23.11
N THR A 37 -2.83 5.24 23.31
CA THR A 37 -3.02 6.64 22.88
C THR A 37 -2.26 6.91 21.59
N PRO A 38 -2.82 7.73 20.65
CA PRO A 38 -2.17 8.14 19.42
C PRO A 38 -0.79 8.75 19.67
N ASP A 39 -0.66 9.61 20.68
CA ASP A 39 0.59 10.28 21.05
C ASP A 39 1.67 9.30 21.50
N ALA A 40 1.31 8.24 22.23
CA ALA A 40 2.26 7.21 22.68
C ALA A 40 2.74 6.35 21.50
N ARG A 41 1.89 6.09 20.50
CA ARG A 41 2.26 5.37 19.27
C ARG A 41 3.13 6.23 18.36
N GLN A 42 2.77 7.50 18.20
CA GLN A 42 3.53 8.45 17.38
C GLN A 42 4.90 8.74 18.01
N ALA A 43 4.97 8.90 19.32
CA ALA A 43 6.23 9.02 20.05
C ALA A 43 7.08 7.75 19.94
N PHE A 44 6.49 6.56 20.02
CA PHE A 44 7.18 5.28 19.86
C PHE A 44 7.68 5.07 18.42
N LEU A 45 6.86 5.39 17.40
CA LEU A 45 7.25 5.34 15.99
C LEU A 45 8.29 6.40 15.64
N ALA A 46 8.13 7.63 16.13
CA ALA A 46 9.14 8.68 15.97
C ALA A 46 10.46 8.32 16.66
N GLN A 47 10.41 7.71 17.83
CA GLN A 47 11.59 7.21 18.54
C GLN A 47 12.23 6.04 17.81
N GLN A 48 11.45 5.12 17.21
CA GLN A 48 11.96 4.05 16.37
C GLN A 48 12.58 4.57 15.06
N LEU A 49 11.93 5.54 14.41
CA LEU A 49 12.46 6.22 13.22
C LEU A 49 13.73 7.04 13.54
N GLN A 50 13.77 7.69 14.68
CA GLN A 50 14.93 8.43 15.15
C GLN A 50 16.09 7.49 15.51
N MET A 51 15.81 6.34 16.14
CA MET A 51 16.80 5.28 16.35
C MET A 51 17.29 4.65 15.03
N LEU A 52 16.39 4.41 14.07
CA LEU A 52 16.72 3.93 12.71
C LEU A 52 17.63 4.92 11.98
N ASN A 53 17.30 6.21 12.03
CA ASN A 53 18.11 7.26 11.39
C ASN A 53 19.45 7.47 12.10
N LEU A 54 19.49 7.39 13.43
CA LEU A 54 20.74 7.41 14.20
C LEU A 54 21.60 6.18 13.96
N ALA A 55 20.99 4.99 13.92
CA ALA A 55 21.68 3.75 13.61
C ALA A 55 22.21 3.73 12.16
N LYS A 56 21.42 4.24 11.20
CA LYS A 56 21.83 4.41 9.79
C LYS A 56 23.03 5.34 9.65
N ASN A 57 23.08 6.41 10.44
CA ASN A 57 24.14 7.42 10.38
C ASN A 57 25.39 7.06 11.21
N GLN A 58 25.30 6.14 12.16
CA GLN A 58 26.38 5.83 13.12
C GLN A 58 26.88 4.38 13.09
N GLY A 59 26.37 3.53 12.16
CA GLY A 59 26.81 2.13 12.05
C GLY A 59 26.45 1.24 13.26
N VAL A 60 25.53 1.68 14.12
CA VAL A 60 25.16 0.95 15.35
C VAL A 60 24.33 -0.29 15.02
N GLU A 61 24.70 -1.45 15.54
CA GLU A 61 23.91 -2.69 15.41
C GLU A 61 22.56 -2.54 16.13
N MET A 62 21.47 -2.68 15.35
CA MET A 62 20.12 -2.71 15.89
C MET A 62 19.93 -3.93 16.81
N PRO A 63 19.09 -3.83 17.86
CA PRO A 63 18.81 -4.96 18.72
C PRO A 63 18.36 -6.17 17.90
N LYS A 64 18.97 -7.32 18.08
CA LYS A 64 18.69 -8.59 17.34
C LYS A 64 17.24 -9.06 17.40
N THR A 65 16.41 -8.45 18.23
CA THR A 65 14.99 -8.79 18.42
C THR A 65 14.01 -8.01 17.54
N MET A 66 14.42 -6.89 16.94
CA MET A 66 13.50 -6.00 16.20
C MET A 66 12.94 -6.66 14.92
N TRP A 67 13.74 -7.45 14.24
CA TRP A 67 13.39 -8.11 12.99
C TRP A 67 13.33 -9.64 13.10
N ALA A 68 13.12 -10.20 14.30
CA ALA A 68 13.24 -11.63 14.58
C ALA A 68 12.44 -12.54 13.62
N PHE A 69 11.27 -12.10 13.15
CA PHE A 69 10.52 -12.84 12.14
C PHE A 69 11.18 -12.71 10.75
N TRP A 70 11.45 -11.47 10.32
CA TRP A 70 12.02 -11.20 9.00
C TRP A 70 13.42 -11.76 8.82
N ASP A 71 14.19 -11.90 9.90
CA ASP A 71 15.49 -12.57 9.89
C ASP A 71 15.42 -14.04 9.51
N THR A 72 14.25 -14.67 9.64
CA THR A 72 13.98 -16.04 9.23
C THR A 72 13.41 -16.18 7.82
N GLN A 73 13.15 -15.05 7.14
CA GLN A 73 12.53 -15.03 5.82
C GLN A 73 13.57 -14.73 4.73
N PRO A 74 13.33 -15.18 3.49
CA PRO A 74 14.20 -14.88 2.34
C PRO A 74 13.95 -13.44 1.84
N VAL A 75 14.33 -12.48 2.64
CA VAL A 75 14.30 -11.05 2.31
C VAL A 75 15.68 -10.45 2.53
N PRO A 76 16.06 -9.41 1.76
CA PRO A 76 17.33 -8.73 1.97
C PRO A 76 17.44 -8.18 3.39
N LYS A 77 18.62 -8.21 3.96
CA LYS A 77 18.86 -7.65 5.30
C LYS A 77 18.91 -6.12 5.22
N MET A 78 18.51 -5.43 6.30
CA MET A 78 18.39 -3.96 6.30
C MET A 78 19.68 -3.24 5.89
N LYS A 79 20.84 -3.79 6.28
CA LYS A 79 22.17 -3.25 5.94
C LYS A 79 22.77 -3.82 4.65
N GLU A 80 22.08 -4.74 3.97
CA GLU A 80 22.57 -5.37 2.76
C GLU A 80 22.62 -4.35 1.62
N THR A 81 23.77 -4.21 0.98
CA THR A 81 23.92 -3.45 -0.25
C THR A 81 23.71 -4.40 -1.42
N ILE A 82 22.80 -4.08 -2.32
CA ILE A 82 22.41 -4.90 -3.45
C ILE A 82 22.82 -4.14 -4.71
N SER A 83 23.64 -4.76 -5.54
CA SER A 83 24.05 -4.27 -6.85
C SER A 83 23.15 -4.81 -7.96
N ASP A 84 23.34 -4.34 -9.19
CA ASP A 84 22.64 -4.88 -10.36
C ASP A 84 23.00 -6.34 -10.65
N GLU A 85 24.19 -6.77 -10.27
CA GLU A 85 24.67 -8.14 -10.42
C GLU A 85 23.99 -9.12 -9.45
N ASP A 86 23.46 -8.61 -8.33
CA ASP A 86 22.74 -9.42 -7.33
C ASP A 86 21.25 -9.62 -7.68
N LEU A 87 20.76 -9.03 -8.78
CA LEU A 87 19.35 -9.11 -9.18
C LEU A 87 18.92 -10.56 -9.36
N GLY A 88 17.93 -11.00 -8.58
CA GLY A 88 17.44 -12.36 -8.70
C GLY A 88 16.94 -12.98 -7.40
N ALA A 89 16.59 -14.26 -7.45
CA ALA A 89 16.07 -15.01 -6.32
C ALA A 89 17.10 -15.15 -5.18
N ILE A 90 16.66 -14.99 -3.95
CA ILE A 90 17.47 -15.20 -2.74
C ILE A 90 17.65 -16.70 -2.49
N GLU A 91 16.53 -17.44 -2.53
CA GLU A 91 16.51 -18.90 -2.47
C GLU A 91 16.04 -19.46 -3.80
N ALA A 92 16.68 -20.50 -4.28
CA ALA A 92 16.26 -21.21 -5.49
C ALA A 92 14.88 -21.87 -5.31
N SER A 93 14.19 -22.06 -6.42
CA SER A 93 12.98 -22.88 -6.45
C SER A 93 13.30 -24.28 -5.96
N ARG A 94 12.35 -24.90 -5.29
CA ARG A 94 12.53 -26.23 -4.66
C ARG A 94 11.32 -27.13 -4.88
N ASP A 95 11.55 -28.39 -5.19
CA ASP A 95 10.49 -29.38 -5.35
C ASP A 95 9.91 -29.84 -3.99
N ASN A 96 10.72 -29.75 -2.92
CA ASN A 96 10.30 -30.15 -1.58
C ASN A 96 9.56 -29.03 -0.86
N VAL A 97 8.34 -28.75 -1.30
CA VAL A 97 7.44 -27.78 -0.66
C VAL A 97 6.63 -28.46 0.43
N ARG A 98 6.56 -27.83 1.61
CA ARG A 98 5.72 -28.30 2.72
C ARG A 98 4.28 -28.51 2.28
N GLN A 99 3.75 -29.72 2.45
CA GLN A 99 2.37 -30.07 2.08
C GLN A 99 1.38 -29.72 3.19
N GLU A 100 1.73 -29.95 4.45
CA GLU A 100 0.84 -29.73 5.58
C GLU A 100 0.78 -28.24 5.98
N PRO A 101 -0.43 -27.72 6.30
CA PRO A 101 -0.58 -26.36 6.82
C PRO A 101 0.24 -26.11 8.09
N TYR A 102 0.58 -24.87 8.35
CA TYR A 102 1.17 -24.49 9.62
C TYR A 102 0.18 -24.63 10.77
N SER A 103 0.67 -25.10 11.92
CA SER A 103 -0.17 -25.28 13.10
C SER A 103 -0.68 -23.94 13.64
N LEU A 104 -1.97 -23.88 13.88
CA LEU A 104 -2.61 -22.78 14.61
C LEU A 104 -2.71 -23.11 16.11
N PRO A 105 -2.84 -22.09 16.98
CA PRO A 105 -3.22 -22.32 18.38
C PRO A 105 -4.54 -23.08 18.48
N LYS A 106 -4.73 -23.82 19.58
CA LYS A 106 -6.05 -24.46 19.88
C LYS A 106 -7.16 -23.41 19.77
N ASN A 107 -8.29 -23.78 19.25
CA ASN A 107 -9.47 -22.93 19.01
C ASN A 107 -9.42 -22.06 17.73
N PHE A 108 -8.45 -22.28 16.85
CA PHE A 108 -8.40 -21.66 15.52
C PHE A 108 -8.23 -22.71 14.44
N GLU A 109 -8.79 -22.44 13.28
CA GLU A 109 -8.72 -23.30 12.10
C GLU A 109 -8.45 -22.47 10.85
N TRP A 110 -7.79 -23.07 9.85
CA TRP A 110 -7.62 -22.48 8.53
C TRP A 110 -8.91 -22.58 7.72
N ASP A 111 -9.14 -21.58 6.87
CA ASP A 111 -10.23 -21.55 5.90
C ASP A 111 -9.78 -20.85 4.62
N ASP A 112 -10.50 -21.13 3.54
CA ASP A 112 -10.33 -20.51 2.22
C ASP A 112 -11.58 -19.69 1.92
N VAL A 113 -11.40 -18.38 1.66
CA VAL A 113 -12.52 -17.48 1.42
C VAL A 113 -12.98 -17.59 -0.03
N ASN A 114 -14.22 -18.04 -0.23
CA ASN A 114 -14.86 -17.95 -1.54
C ASN A 114 -15.43 -16.53 -1.76
N ILE A 115 -14.68 -15.68 -2.46
CA ILE A 115 -15.09 -14.31 -2.73
C ILE A 115 -16.32 -14.19 -3.64
N ARG A 116 -16.71 -15.29 -4.32
CA ARG A 116 -17.94 -15.35 -5.13
C ARG A 116 -19.18 -15.65 -4.29
N ASP A 117 -18.99 -16.05 -3.03
CA ASP A 117 -20.07 -16.21 -2.07
C ASP A 117 -20.34 -14.86 -1.37
N PRO A 118 -21.52 -14.25 -1.56
CA PRO A 118 -21.85 -12.96 -0.97
C PRO A 118 -21.77 -12.94 0.55
N ALA A 119 -22.03 -14.06 1.23
CA ALA A 119 -21.97 -14.13 2.68
C ALA A 119 -20.52 -14.09 3.18
N GLN A 120 -19.62 -14.83 2.54
CA GLN A 120 -18.20 -14.83 2.88
C GLN A 120 -17.54 -13.50 2.51
N LEU A 121 -17.88 -12.92 1.36
CA LEU A 121 -17.42 -11.58 0.95
C LEU A 121 -17.85 -10.51 1.96
N LYS A 122 -19.09 -10.57 2.44
CA LYS A 122 -19.59 -9.66 3.48
C LYS A 122 -18.85 -9.84 4.80
N GLU A 123 -18.53 -11.07 5.18
CA GLU A 123 -17.77 -11.35 6.39
C GLU A 123 -16.32 -10.82 6.29
N LEU A 124 -15.68 -11.01 5.14
CA LEU A 124 -14.36 -10.44 4.86
C LEU A 124 -14.40 -8.91 4.93
N TYR A 125 -15.39 -8.28 4.29
CA TYR A 125 -15.61 -6.84 4.37
C TYR A 125 -15.70 -6.38 5.84
N GLN A 126 -16.48 -7.06 6.67
CA GLN A 126 -16.62 -6.71 8.09
C GLN A 126 -15.30 -6.83 8.84
N LEU A 127 -14.53 -7.92 8.62
CA LEU A 127 -13.23 -8.08 9.27
C LEU A 127 -12.29 -6.92 8.90
N LEU A 128 -12.19 -6.57 7.63
CA LEU A 128 -11.31 -5.50 7.15
C LEU A 128 -11.79 -4.13 7.65
N ASN A 129 -13.08 -3.82 7.51
CA ASN A 129 -13.64 -2.54 7.95
C ASN A 129 -13.44 -2.29 9.44
N GLU A 130 -13.52 -3.33 10.28
CA GLU A 130 -13.38 -3.20 11.73
C GLU A 130 -11.92 -3.25 12.22
N ASN A 131 -11.00 -3.88 11.47
CA ASN A 131 -9.69 -4.26 11.99
C ASN A 131 -8.50 -3.94 11.08
N TYR A 132 -8.69 -3.51 9.83
CA TYR A 132 -7.58 -3.31 8.90
C TYR A 132 -6.89 -1.96 9.13
N VAL A 133 -6.56 -1.23 8.08
CA VAL A 133 -5.76 -0.01 8.15
C VAL A 133 -6.61 1.17 8.65
N GLU A 134 -6.13 1.81 9.70
CA GLU A 134 -6.60 3.09 10.24
C GLU A 134 -5.46 4.10 10.13
N ASP A 135 -5.79 5.40 10.08
CA ASP A 135 -4.79 6.45 10.24
C ASP A 135 -4.24 6.50 11.68
N ASP A 136 -3.11 7.17 11.86
CA ASP A 136 -2.43 7.22 13.17
C ASP A 136 -3.30 7.83 14.28
N ASP A 137 -4.19 8.75 13.91
CA ASP A 137 -5.12 9.42 14.84
C ASP A 137 -6.44 8.66 15.06
N ASN A 138 -6.63 7.52 14.39
CA ASN A 138 -7.87 6.72 14.36
C ASN A 138 -9.12 7.54 13.97
N MET A 139 -8.95 8.55 13.13
CA MET A 139 -10.04 9.38 12.61
C MET A 139 -10.63 8.82 11.33
N PHE A 140 -9.83 8.10 10.55
CA PHE A 140 -10.21 7.51 9.28
C PHE A 140 -9.90 6.04 9.27
N ARG A 141 -10.76 5.26 8.62
CA ARG A 141 -10.55 3.82 8.41
C ARG A 141 -10.95 3.47 7.00
N PHE A 142 -10.08 2.80 6.27
CA PHE A 142 -10.39 2.36 4.91
C PHE A 142 -11.64 1.50 4.86
N ASP A 143 -12.50 1.79 3.90
CA ASP A 143 -13.77 1.12 3.65
C ASP A 143 -13.72 0.44 2.27
N TYR A 144 -13.10 -0.73 2.23
CA TYR A 144 -12.99 -1.54 1.01
C TYR A 144 -14.35 -2.18 0.72
N SER A 145 -15.14 -1.59 -0.17
CA SER A 145 -16.46 -2.13 -0.51
C SER A 145 -16.38 -3.58 -1.02
N PRO A 146 -17.48 -4.36 -0.90
CA PRO A 146 -17.53 -5.71 -1.48
C PRO A 146 -17.18 -5.76 -2.97
N ASP A 147 -17.62 -4.78 -3.76
CA ASP A 147 -17.30 -4.70 -5.18
C ASP A 147 -15.81 -4.43 -5.42
N PHE A 148 -15.20 -3.56 -4.59
CA PHE A 148 -13.76 -3.33 -4.61
C PHE A 148 -12.99 -4.61 -4.25
N LEU A 149 -13.38 -5.30 -3.17
CA LEU A 149 -12.72 -6.54 -2.76
C LEU A 149 -12.84 -7.64 -3.82
N ASN A 150 -14.00 -7.75 -4.45
CA ASN A 150 -14.19 -8.70 -5.56
C ASN A 150 -13.28 -8.37 -6.75
N TRP A 151 -13.14 -7.10 -7.09
CA TRP A 151 -12.20 -6.64 -8.12
C TRP A 151 -10.74 -6.88 -7.73
N ALA A 152 -10.33 -6.47 -6.54
CA ALA A 152 -8.95 -6.54 -6.08
C ALA A 152 -8.46 -7.99 -5.87
N LEU A 153 -9.35 -8.94 -5.54
CA LEU A 153 -8.99 -10.29 -5.12
C LEU A 153 -9.29 -11.38 -6.17
N SER A 154 -9.87 -11.02 -7.32
CA SER A 154 -10.20 -12.00 -8.35
C SER A 154 -9.73 -11.62 -9.76
N PRO A 155 -8.47 -11.16 -9.94
CA PRO A 155 -7.91 -10.98 -11.28
C PRO A 155 -7.79 -12.32 -12.02
N PRO A 156 -7.57 -12.34 -13.34
CA PRO A 156 -7.29 -13.56 -14.07
C PRO A 156 -6.22 -14.42 -13.38
N GLY A 157 -6.44 -15.71 -13.29
CA GLY A 157 -5.52 -16.64 -12.63
C GLY A 157 -5.57 -16.66 -11.09
N TRP A 158 -6.51 -15.97 -10.45
CA TRP A 158 -6.67 -16.03 -9.00
C TRP A 158 -7.05 -17.42 -8.49
N HIS A 159 -6.73 -17.71 -7.24
CA HIS A 159 -7.00 -19.00 -6.60
C HIS A 159 -7.71 -18.81 -5.25
N THR A 160 -8.75 -19.59 -5.00
CA THR A 160 -9.51 -19.52 -3.73
C THR A 160 -8.62 -19.83 -2.52
N ASP A 161 -7.72 -20.80 -2.62
CA ASP A 161 -6.79 -21.17 -1.54
C ASP A 161 -5.71 -20.09 -1.25
N TRP A 162 -5.61 -19.06 -2.10
CA TRP A 162 -4.79 -17.88 -1.84
C TRP A 162 -5.52 -16.76 -1.12
N LEU A 163 -6.81 -16.90 -0.87
CA LEU A 163 -7.61 -16.04 -0.01
C LEU A 163 -7.70 -16.71 1.38
N CYS A 164 -6.59 -16.64 2.12
CA CYS A 164 -6.36 -17.45 3.30
C CYS A 164 -6.92 -16.78 4.55
N ALA A 165 -7.85 -17.46 5.23
CA ALA A 165 -8.45 -16.99 6.47
C ALA A 165 -8.10 -17.87 7.68
N VAL A 166 -8.20 -17.27 8.85
CA VAL A 166 -8.23 -17.96 10.13
C VAL A 166 -9.58 -17.71 10.78
N ARG A 167 -10.24 -18.80 11.20
CA ARG A 167 -11.52 -18.77 11.93
C ARG A 167 -11.36 -19.23 13.38
N ALA A 168 -12.18 -18.70 14.25
CA ALA A 168 -12.35 -19.25 15.59
C ALA A 168 -13.16 -20.55 15.48
N SER A 169 -12.63 -21.67 15.97
CA SER A 169 -13.24 -23.01 15.78
C SER A 169 -14.63 -23.13 16.39
N THR A 170 -14.92 -22.41 17.48
CA THR A 170 -16.22 -22.47 18.18
C THR A 170 -17.28 -21.61 17.52
N THR A 171 -16.94 -20.38 17.15
CA THR A 171 -17.91 -19.39 16.62
C THR A 171 -17.93 -19.33 15.09
N LYS A 172 -16.95 -19.97 14.46
CA LYS A 172 -16.66 -19.90 13.02
C LYS A 172 -16.40 -18.49 12.47
N LYS A 173 -16.31 -17.49 13.35
CA LYS A 173 -16.04 -16.09 12.97
C LYS A 173 -14.63 -15.97 12.39
N MET A 174 -14.50 -15.27 11.27
CA MET A 174 -13.19 -14.91 10.68
C MET A 174 -12.46 -13.93 11.58
N VAL A 175 -11.19 -14.23 11.91
CA VAL A 175 -10.37 -13.45 12.84
C VAL A 175 -8.99 -13.07 12.30
N GLY A 176 -8.64 -13.61 11.15
CA GLY A 176 -7.41 -13.28 10.42
C GLY A 176 -7.59 -13.54 8.94
N PHE A 177 -6.90 -12.77 8.12
CA PHE A 177 -6.94 -12.89 6.67
C PHE A 177 -5.60 -12.44 6.06
N ILE A 178 -5.23 -13.03 4.95
CA ILE A 178 -4.17 -12.60 4.05
C ILE A 178 -4.51 -13.08 2.65
N SER A 179 -4.18 -12.28 1.64
CA SER A 179 -4.41 -12.66 0.24
C SER A 179 -3.14 -12.65 -0.58
N ALA A 180 -3.13 -13.50 -1.59
CA ALA A 180 -2.19 -13.45 -2.71
C ALA A 180 -2.98 -13.43 -4.02
N ILE A 181 -2.52 -12.65 -4.98
CA ILE A 181 -3.01 -12.66 -6.36
C ILE A 181 -1.84 -12.81 -7.33
N PRO A 182 -2.02 -13.43 -8.49
CA PRO A 182 -0.95 -13.56 -9.48
C PRO A 182 -0.57 -12.21 -10.06
N ALA A 183 0.72 -12.01 -10.31
CA ALA A 183 1.24 -10.85 -11.01
C ALA A 183 2.53 -11.20 -11.74
N THR A 184 2.73 -10.63 -12.92
CA THR A 184 4.03 -10.65 -13.60
C THR A 184 4.69 -9.29 -13.43
N ILE A 185 5.80 -9.26 -12.69
CA ILE A 185 6.53 -8.02 -12.38
C ILE A 185 7.88 -8.04 -13.08
N ARG A 186 8.17 -6.98 -13.80
CA ARG A 186 9.52 -6.73 -14.34
C ARG A 186 10.29 -5.89 -13.32
N THR A 187 11.45 -6.41 -12.91
CA THR A 187 12.45 -5.69 -12.15
C THR A 187 13.69 -5.49 -13.04
N LYS A 188 13.95 -4.24 -13.40
CA LYS A 188 14.98 -3.87 -14.40
C LYS A 188 14.78 -4.65 -15.71
N THR A 189 15.61 -5.65 -15.97
CA THR A 189 15.58 -6.46 -17.21
C THR A 189 14.88 -7.81 -17.06
N MET A 190 14.52 -8.21 -15.82
CA MET A 190 13.96 -9.54 -15.54
C MET A 190 12.46 -9.46 -15.28
N ALA A 191 11.68 -10.14 -16.09
CA ALA A 191 10.26 -10.38 -15.85
C ALA A 191 10.11 -11.67 -15.04
N THR A 192 9.36 -11.61 -13.94
CA THR A 192 9.20 -12.73 -13.01
C THR A 192 7.73 -12.89 -12.65
N GLU A 193 7.22 -14.12 -12.78
CA GLU A 193 5.93 -14.49 -12.20
C GLU A 193 6.06 -14.49 -10.68
N MET A 194 5.19 -13.75 -10.01
CA MET A 194 5.14 -13.66 -8.56
C MET A 194 3.69 -13.44 -8.09
N VAL A 195 3.51 -13.21 -6.83
CA VAL A 195 2.22 -12.81 -6.28
C VAL A 195 2.30 -11.43 -5.65
N GLU A 196 1.22 -10.68 -5.74
CA GLU A 196 0.95 -9.54 -4.88
C GLU A 196 0.34 -10.02 -3.57
N ILE A 197 0.95 -9.67 -2.43
CA ILE A 197 0.39 -9.94 -1.10
C ILE A 197 -0.29 -8.68 -0.59
N ASN A 198 -1.56 -8.81 -0.19
CA ASN A 198 -2.34 -7.70 0.34
C ASN A 198 -3.29 -8.17 1.45
N PHE A 199 -3.99 -7.23 2.09
CA PHE A 199 -5.02 -7.44 3.10
C PHE A 199 -4.60 -8.32 4.28
N LEU A 200 -3.32 -8.28 4.70
CA LEU A 200 -2.90 -8.93 5.94
C LEU A 200 -3.59 -8.26 7.13
N CYS A 201 -4.62 -8.89 7.63
CA CYS A 201 -5.45 -8.40 8.72
C CYS A 201 -5.55 -9.41 9.85
N VAL A 202 -5.40 -8.93 11.08
CA VAL A 202 -5.64 -9.70 12.30
C VAL A 202 -6.59 -8.92 13.19
N HIS A 203 -7.64 -9.58 13.67
CA HIS A 203 -8.61 -9.02 14.59
C HIS A 203 -7.90 -8.34 15.78
N LYS A 204 -8.31 -7.12 16.14
CA LYS A 204 -7.63 -6.25 17.14
C LYS A 204 -7.33 -6.98 18.46
N LYS A 205 -8.23 -7.83 18.95
CA LYS A 205 -8.06 -8.62 20.18
C LYS A 205 -7.01 -9.74 20.09
N LEU A 206 -6.57 -10.10 18.87
CA LEU A 206 -5.60 -11.16 18.61
C LEU A 206 -4.23 -10.62 18.17
N ARG A 207 -4.08 -9.30 18.08
CA ARG A 207 -2.77 -8.67 17.85
C ARG A 207 -1.82 -9.06 18.98
N SER A 208 -0.53 -9.09 18.73
CA SER A 208 0.52 -9.56 19.66
C SER A 208 0.55 -11.07 19.94
N LYS A 209 -0.36 -11.87 19.37
CA LYS A 209 -0.38 -13.34 19.49
C LYS A 209 0.34 -14.08 18.36
N ARG A 210 1.19 -13.39 17.60
CA ARG A 210 2.02 -13.93 16.49
C ARG A 210 1.20 -14.57 15.35
N LEU A 211 -0.07 -14.16 15.17
CA LEU A 211 -0.91 -14.69 14.11
C LEU A 211 -0.48 -14.19 12.72
N ALA A 212 -0.04 -12.92 12.60
CA ALA A 212 0.42 -12.37 11.33
C ALA A 212 1.65 -13.12 10.76
N PRO A 213 2.72 -13.41 11.51
CA PRO A 213 3.78 -14.31 11.05
C PRO A 213 3.31 -15.69 10.59
N THR A 214 2.29 -16.25 11.22
CA THR A 214 1.74 -17.55 10.85
C THR A 214 0.95 -17.45 9.53
N LEU A 215 0.16 -16.39 9.34
CA LEU A 215 -0.52 -16.10 8.08
C LEU A 215 0.48 -15.92 6.93
N ILE A 216 1.56 -15.17 7.13
CA ILE A 216 2.60 -14.97 6.11
C ILE A 216 3.23 -16.32 5.71
N ARG A 217 3.58 -17.18 6.69
CA ARG A 217 4.14 -18.51 6.39
C ARG A 217 3.15 -19.40 5.63
N GLU A 218 1.89 -19.36 6.02
CA GLU A 218 0.86 -20.20 5.39
C GLU A 218 0.58 -19.76 3.94
N ILE A 219 0.44 -18.46 3.68
CA ILE A 219 0.25 -17.98 2.30
C ILE A 219 1.48 -18.31 1.43
N THR A 220 2.70 -18.15 1.98
CA THR A 220 3.93 -18.54 1.29
C THR A 220 3.91 -20.01 0.93
N ARG A 221 3.51 -20.91 1.85
CA ARG A 221 3.36 -22.35 1.59
C ARG A 221 2.36 -22.63 0.46
N ARG A 222 1.18 -21.96 0.48
CA ARG A 222 0.12 -22.14 -0.51
C ARG A 222 0.57 -21.70 -1.90
N VAL A 223 1.24 -20.57 -1.99
CA VAL A 223 1.81 -20.03 -3.24
C VAL A 223 2.92 -20.95 -3.77
N ASN A 224 3.85 -21.38 -2.90
CA ASN A 224 4.94 -22.28 -3.28
C ASN A 224 4.45 -23.63 -3.82
N LYS A 225 3.30 -24.15 -3.35
CA LYS A 225 2.69 -25.37 -3.90
C LYS A 225 2.32 -25.24 -5.38
N ARG A 226 2.23 -24.02 -5.92
CA ARG A 226 2.00 -23.73 -7.33
C ARG A 226 3.28 -23.30 -8.06
N ASN A 227 4.44 -23.61 -7.47
CA ASN A 227 5.76 -23.33 -8.04
C ASN A 227 6.06 -21.82 -8.23
N ILE A 228 5.41 -20.93 -7.45
CA ILE A 228 5.72 -19.52 -7.36
C ILE A 228 6.40 -19.27 -6.02
N PHE A 229 7.55 -18.58 -6.02
CA PHE A 229 8.38 -18.40 -4.83
C PHE A 229 8.67 -16.93 -4.53
N GLN A 230 8.26 -16.00 -5.38
CA GLN A 230 8.48 -14.57 -5.26
C GLN A 230 7.16 -13.86 -4.97
N ALA A 231 7.26 -12.73 -4.26
CA ALA A 231 6.12 -11.86 -4.03
C ALA A 231 6.55 -10.39 -3.99
N CYS A 232 5.59 -9.49 -4.26
CA CYS A 232 5.69 -8.08 -3.97
C CYS A 232 4.59 -7.66 -2.99
N TYR A 233 4.86 -6.65 -2.18
CA TYR A 233 3.92 -6.10 -1.22
C TYR A 233 4.33 -4.70 -0.79
N THR A 234 3.41 -3.99 -0.14
CA THR A 234 3.66 -2.66 0.42
C THR A 234 3.33 -2.64 1.91
N ALA A 235 3.95 -1.70 2.62
CA ALA A 235 3.62 -1.41 4.01
C ALA A 235 3.93 0.07 4.34
N GLY A 236 3.13 0.67 5.21
CA GLY A 236 3.43 1.99 5.77
C GLY A 236 4.61 1.96 6.73
N VAL A 237 4.80 0.84 7.44
CA VAL A 237 5.92 0.63 8.36
C VAL A 237 7.17 0.15 7.63
N VAL A 238 8.34 0.55 8.13
CA VAL A 238 9.62 0.09 7.59
C VAL A 238 9.96 -1.28 8.16
N ILE A 239 10.14 -2.26 7.29
CA ILE A 239 10.62 -3.63 7.59
C ILE A 239 11.78 -3.97 6.65
N PRO A 240 12.56 -5.05 6.86
CA PRO A 240 13.63 -5.45 5.95
C PRO A 240 13.12 -5.96 4.60
N LYS A 241 13.61 -5.49 3.47
CA LYS A 241 14.25 -4.21 3.19
C LYS A 241 13.45 -3.50 2.09
N PRO A 242 13.10 -2.20 2.22
CA PRO A 242 12.40 -1.50 1.15
C PRO A 242 13.26 -1.47 -0.13
N VAL A 243 12.63 -1.79 -1.26
CA VAL A 243 13.21 -1.58 -2.59
C VAL A 243 13.00 -0.16 -3.08
N SER A 244 11.93 0.48 -2.63
CA SER A 244 11.62 1.89 -2.89
C SER A 244 10.65 2.41 -1.83
N THR A 245 10.61 3.74 -1.67
CA THR A 245 9.64 4.42 -0.79
C THR A 245 9.03 5.60 -1.54
N ALA A 246 7.71 5.64 -1.61
CA ALA A 246 6.94 6.73 -2.17
C ALA A 246 6.15 7.46 -1.07
N ARG A 247 5.81 8.71 -1.31
CA ARG A 247 5.04 9.55 -0.39
C ARG A 247 3.69 9.89 -0.98
N TYR A 248 2.65 9.86 -0.14
CA TYR A 248 1.32 10.29 -0.54
C TYR A 248 1.22 11.81 -0.64
N HIS A 249 0.47 12.25 -1.65
CA HIS A 249 0.10 13.64 -1.88
C HIS A 249 -1.42 13.71 -2.07
N HIS A 250 -2.04 14.77 -1.57
CA HIS A 250 -3.48 14.90 -1.51
C HIS A 250 -3.94 16.17 -2.22
N ARG A 251 -4.87 16.04 -3.16
CA ARG A 251 -5.54 17.16 -3.83
C ARG A 251 -6.97 17.31 -3.31
N SER A 252 -7.20 18.39 -2.59
CA SER A 252 -8.53 18.70 -2.06
C SER A 252 -9.52 19.01 -3.21
N LEU A 253 -10.61 18.26 -3.28
CA LEU A 253 -11.73 18.48 -4.18
C LEU A 253 -12.94 19.10 -3.46
N ASN A 254 -13.10 18.82 -2.17
CA ASN A 254 -14.12 19.37 -1.28
C ASN A 254 -13.47 20.00 -0.04
N PRO A 255 -12.85 21.19 -0.16
CA PRO A 255 -12.07 21.79 0.94
C PRO A 255 -12.88 21.99 2.23
N LYS A 256 -14.16 22.33 2.12
CA LYS A 256 -15.02 22.56 3.28
C LYS A 256 -15.17 21.27 4.10
N LYS A 257 -15.57 20.18 3.47
CA LYS A 257 -15.73 18.88 4.13
C LYS A 257 -14.41 18.37 4.71
N LEU A 258 -13.30 18.50 3.97
CA LEU A 258 -11.99 18.03 4.44
C LEU A 258 -11.52 18.75 5.70
N VAL A 259 -11.84 20.03 5.87
CA VAL A 259 -11.57 20.76 7.11
C VAL A 259 -12.55 20.37 8.22
N GLU A 260 -13.83 20.19 7.90
CA GLU A 260 -14.87 19.79 8.89
C GLU A 260 -14.60 18.40 9.49
N ILE A 261 -14.03 17.47 8.72
CA ILE A 261 -13.62 16.13 9.18
C ILE A 261 -12.18 16.08 9.69
N GLN A 262 -11.48 17.21 9.74
CA GLN A 262 -10.08 17.31 10.18
C GLN A 262 -9.06 16.53 9.33
N PHE A 263 -9.41 16.17 8.09
CA PHE A 263 -8.45 15.61 7.13
C PHE A 263 -7.41 16.65 6.71
N SER A 264 -7.79 17.91 6.65
CA SER A 264 -6.89 19.04 6.40
C SER A 264 -7.22 20.19 7.34
N ALA A 265 -6.25 21.10 7.54
CA ALA A 265 -6.41 22.27 8.37
C ALA A 265 -6.34 23.56 7.54
N LEU A 266 -6.96 24.63 8.04
CA LEU A 266 -6.76 25.98 7.51
C LEU A 266 -5.34 26.45 7.82
N GLY A 267 -4.64 26.96 6.82
CA GLY A 267 -3.34 27.59 7.02
C GLY A 267 -3.44 28.83 7.90
N ARG A 268 -2.31 29.22 8.50
CA ARG A 268 -2.22 30.44 9.32
C ARG A 268 -2.71 31.64 8.50
N ASN A 269 -3.68 32.38 8.98
CA ASN A 269 -4.31 33.53 8.30
C ASN A 269 -5.07 33.16 6.99
N GLN A 270 -5.52 31.91 6.83
CA GLN A 270 -6.33 31.49 5.68
C GLN A 270 -7.81 31.37 6.10
N THR A 271 -8.72 31.97 5.34
CA THR A 271 -10.16 31.78 5.50
C THR A 271 -10.66 30.63 4.63
N MET A 272 -11.79 30.01 5.02
CA MET A 272 -12.43 28.96 4.24
C MET A 272 -12.74 29.42 2.81
N ASN A 273 -13.25 30.62 2.62
CA ASN A 273 -13.55 31.15 1.29
C ASN A 273 -12.29 31.30 0.42
N ARG A 274 -11.15 31.68 1.03
CA ARG A 274 -9.88 31.75 0.30
C ARG A 274 -9.39 30.34 -0.09
N LEU A 275 -9.52 29.35 0.80
CA LEU A 275 -9.17 27.96 0.51
C LEU A 275 -10.03 27.41 -0.62
N ILE A 276 -11.36 27.57 -0.56
CA ILE A 276 -12.28 27.12 -1.62
C ILE A 276 -11.91 27.75 -2.97
N ARG A 277 -11.64 29.05 -2.99
CA ARG A 277 -11.22 29.74 -4.23
C ARG A 277 -9.88 29.23 -4.75
N LEU A 278 -8.92 28.96 -3.87
CA LEU A 278 -7.62 28.40 -4.23
C LEU A 278 -7.75 27.02 -4.87
N MET A 279 -8.64 26.18 -4.32
CA MET A 279 -8.83 24.79 -4.75
C MET A 279 -9.85 24.62 -5.88
N LYS A 280 -10.46 25.72 -6.35
CA LYS A 280 -11.45 25.66 -7.42
C LYS A 280 -10.88 25.04 -8.70
N LEU A 281 -11.59 24.08 -9.26
CA LEU A 281 -11.30 23.44 -10.53
C LEU A 281 -12.12 24.10 -11.67
N PRO A 282 -11.72 23.94 -12.94
CA PRO A 282 -12.57 24.20 -14.08
C PRO A 282 -13.90 23.44 -13.98
N GLY A 283 -14.96 23.98 -14.57
CA GLY A 283 -16.28 23.32 -14.54
C GLY A 283 -16.41 22.12 -15.48
N GLN A 284 -15.54 22.05 -16.50
CA GLN A 284 -15.53 21.01 -17.53
C GLN A 284 -14.09 20.60 -17.86
N THR A 285 -13.94 19.42 -18.43
CA THR A 285 -12.67 18.92 -18.98
C THR A 285 -12.27 19.74 -20.21
N SER A 286 -10.98 19.82 -20.46
CA SER A 286 -10.40 20.67 -21.50
C SER A 286 -9.86 19.91 -22.70
N LEU A 287 -9.49 18.62 -22.52
CA LEU A 287 -8.89 17.81 -23.58
C LEU A 287 -9.92 17.38 -24.63
N PRO A 288 -9.78 17.78 -25.89
CA PRO A 288 -10.63 17.28 -26.94
C PRO A 288 -10.51 15.78 -27.09
N GLY A 289 -11.64 15.08 -27.29
CA GLY A 289 -11.67 13.63 -27.45
C GLY A 289 -11.54 12.83 -26.16
N LEU A 290 -11.46 13.48 -24.98
CA LEU A 290 -11.47 12.81 -23.70
C LEU A 290 -12.85 12.17 -23.43
N ARG A 291 -12.85 10.87 -23.22
CA ARG A 291 -14.07 10.10 -22.95
C ARG A 291 -13.78 8.89 -22.04
N LYS A 292 -14.83 8.32 -21.47
CA LYS A 292 -14.72 7.06 -20.71
C LYS A 292 -14.21 5.96 -21.64
N MET A 293 -13.30 5.14 -21.12
CA MET A 293 -12.75 3.99 -21.84
C MET A 293 -13.83 2.93 -22.10
N GLU A 294 -13.83 2.35 -23.28
CA GLU A 294 -14.69 1.26 -23.69
C GLU A 294 -13.86 0.00 -24.03
N LYS A 295 -14.50 -1.16 -24.16
CA LYS A 295 -13.79 -2.43 -24.47
C LYS A 295 -12.96 -2.35 -25.76
N LYS A 296 -13.43 -1.64 -26.78
CA LYS A 296 -12.71 -1.45 -28.07
C LYS A 296 -11.36 -0.74 -27.92
N ASP A 297 -11.18 0.02 -26.82
CA ASP A 297 -9.98 0.82 -26.58
C ASP A 297 -8.88 0.03 -25.86
N CYS A 298 -9.24 -1.10 -25.23
CA CYS A 298 -8.36 -1.84 -24.32
C CYS A 298 -7.03 -2.25 -24.97
N GLU A 299 -7.04 -2.73 -26.20
CA GLU A 299 -5.82 -3.12 -26.91
C GLU A 299 -4.86 -1.94 -27.08
N LYS A 300 -5.38 -0.79 -27.59
CA LYS A 300 -4.58 0.42 -27.81
C LYS A 300 -4.11 1.03 -26.49
N ALA A 301 -4.99 1.09 -25.47
CA ALA A 301 -4.65 1.61 -24.16
C ALA A 301 -3.61 0.72 -23.44
N ARG A 302 -3.70 -0.61 -23.56
CA ARG A 302 -2.70 -1.56 -23.05
C ARG A 302 -1.35 -1.37 -23.71
N ALA A 303 -1.32 -1.21 -25.03
CA ALA A 303 -0.09 -0.96 -25.77
C ALA A 303 0.55 0.38 -25.34
N LEU A 304 -0.25 1.44 -25.19
CA LEU A 304 0.19 2.75 -24.72
C LEU A 304 0.77 2.66 -23.30
N LEU A 305 0.07 2.02 -22.36
CA LEU A 305 0.56 1.81 -20.99
C LEU A 305 1.81 0.95 -20.98
N GLY A 306 1.86 -0.15 -21.73
CA GLY A 306 3.01 -1.03 -21.81
C GLY A 306 4.26 -0.30 -22.32
N GLY A 307 4.11 0.54 -23.35
CA GLY A 307 5.19 1.39 -23.86
C GLY A 307 5.70 2.40 -22.83
N TYR A 308 4.77 3.04 -22.12
CA TYR A 308 5.10 3.98 -21.05
C TYR A 308 5.87 3.32 -19.89
N LEU A 309 5.43 2.13 -19.47
CA LEU A 309 6.03 1.40 -18.36
C LEU A 309 7.48 0.94 -18.64
N GLN A 310 7.92 0.90 -19.91
CA GLN A 310 9.34 0.61 -20.23
C GLN A 310 10.33 1.65 -19.68
N LYS A 311 9.87 2.86 -19.35
CA LYS A 311 10.70 3.93 -18.77
C LYS A 311 11.17 3.63 -17.34
N PHE A 312 10.50 2.70 -16.63
CA PHE A 312 10.69 2.44 -15.21
C PHE A 312 11.35 1.09 -14.97
N ASP A 313 11.92 0.92 -13.79
CA ASP A 313 12.74 -0.25 -13.44
C ASP A 313 11.95 -1.35 -12.70
N MET A 314 10.81 -1.04 -12.09
CA MET A 314 9.92 -2.03 -11.46
C MET A 314 8.48 -1.75 -11.90
N THR A 315 7.90 -2.66 -12.69
CA THR A 315 6.61 -2.45 -13.33
C THR A 315 5.82 -3.75 -13.48
N PRO A 316 4.48 -3.71 -13.50
CA PRO A 316 3.70 -4.85 -13.91
C PRO A 316 3.78 -5.06 -15.43
N ILE A 317 3.54 -6.28 -15.85
CA ILE A 317 3.28 -6.65 -17.24
C ILE A 317 1.88 -7.21 -17.29
N TYR A 318 0.98 -6.56 -18.03
CA TYR A 318 -0.42 -6.97 -18.13
C TYR A 318 -0.68 -7.77 -19.41
N SER A 319 -1.24 -8.96 -19.28
CA SER A 319 -1.91 -9.64 -20.38
C SER A 319 -3.16 -8.87 -20.83
N GLU A 320 -3.79 -9.27 -21.91
CA GLU A 320 -5.04 -8.66 -22.36
C GLU A 320 -6.14 -8.80 -21.30
N GLU A 321 -6.31 -10.01 -20.76
CA GLU A 321 -7.32 -10.32 -19.75
C GLU A 321 -7.08 -9.57 -18.44
N GLU A 322 -5.81 -9.43 -18.02
CA GLU A 322 -5.45 -8.66 -16.82
C GLU A 322 -5.69 -7.16 -17.03
N PHE A 323 -5.34 -6.61 -18.21
CA PHE A 323 -5.62 -5.22 -18.53
C PHE A 323 -7.12 -4.93 -18.50
N ASP A 324 -7.92 -5.78 -19.10
CA ASP A 324 -9.38 -5.69 -19.07
C ASP A 324 -9.91 -5.72 -17.63
N HIS A 325 -9.40 -6.64 -16.82
CA HIS A 325 -9.82 -6.78 -15.42
C HIS A 325 -9.51 -5.52 -14.62
N TRP A 326 -8.29 -5.01 -14.73
CA TRP A 326 -7.82 -3.90 -13.92
C TRP A 326 -8.35 -2.53 -14.36
N PHE A 327 -8.60 -2.35 -15.66
CA PHE A 327 -8.85 -1.03 -16.21
C PHE A 327 -10.23 -0.83 -16.86
N MET A 328 -10.98 -1.88 -17.16
CA MET A 328 -12.36 -1.68 -17.60
C MET A 328 -13.17 -0.95 -16.53
N PRO A 329 -13.80 0.18 -16.87
CA PRO A 329 -14.52 0.99 -15.89
C PRO A 329 -15.60 0.21 -15.15
N ARG A 330 -15.55 0.25 -13.80
CA ARG A 330 -16.56 -0.33 -12.90
C ARG A 330 -17.03 0.76 -11.95
N GLU A 331 -18.33 0.99 -11.93
CA GLU A 331 -18.91 2.01 -11.06
C GLU A 331 -18.53 1.78 -9.59
N GLY A 332 -18.11 2.85 -8.91
CA GLY A 332 -17.68 2.79 -7.50
C GLY A 332 -16.35 2.08 -7.25
N VAL A 333 -15.65 1.58 -8.26
CA VAL A 333 -14.39 0.82 -8.12
C VAL A 333 -13.26 1.48 -8.91
N ILE A 334 -13.31 1.42 -10.23
CA ILE A 334 -12.27 1.93 -11.13
C ILE A 334 -12.86 2.81 -12.22
N SER A 335 -12.28 3.97 -12.41
CA SER A 335 -12.59 4.93 -13.47
C SER A 335 -11.41 5.03 -14.43
N SER A 336 -11.66 4.74 -15.70
CA SER A 336 -10.64 4.81 -16.77
C SER A 336 -11.14 5.60 -17.94
N TYR A 337 -10.27 6.44 -18.46
CA TYR A 337 -10.55 7.40 -19.55
C TYR A 337 -9.45 7.35 -20.59
N VAL A 338 -9.81 7.64 -21.82
CA VAL A 338 -8.90 7.75 -22.95
C VAL A 338 -9.14 9.07 -23.68
N VAL A 339 -8.11 9.55 -24.34
CA VAL A 339 -8.25 10.62 -25.34
C VAL A 339 -8.09 10.00 -26.71
N GLU A 340 -9.12 10.16 -27.53
CA GLU A 340 -9.12 9.76 -28.94
C GLU A 340 -8.93 10.98 -29.83
N ASN A 341 -7.93 10.95 -30.69
CA ASN A 341 -7.66 12.02 -31.64
C ASN A 341 -8.58 11.94 -32.88
N SER A 342 -8.46 12.90 -33.80
CA SER A 342 -9.24 12.93 -35.02
C SER A 342 -9.07 11.73 -35.97
N ASP A 343 -7.92 11.03 -35.80
CA ASP A 343 -7.57 9.86 -36.63
C ASP A 343 -8.01 8.53 -35.97
N GLY A 344 -8.72 8.62 -34.83
CA GLY A 344 -9.20 7.46 -34.09
C GLY A 344 -8.10 6.74 -33.27
N GLU A 345 -6.97 7.39 -33.03
CA GLU A 345 -5.90 6.84 -32.20
C GLU A 345 -6.06 7.27 -30.74
N ILE A 346 -5.75 6.35 -29.82
CA ILE A 346 -5.70 6.63 -28.39
C ILE A 346 -4.34 7.23 -28.08
N THR A 347 -4.32 8.51 -27.71
CA THR A 347 -3.11 9.28 -27.41
C THR A 347 -2.81 9.39 -25.93
N ASP A 348 -3.83 9.33 -25.09
CA ASP A 348 -3.71 9.47 -23.65
C ASP A 348 -4.59 8.43 -22.95
N PHE A 349 -4.13 7.97 -21.79
CA PHE A 349 -4.85 7.05 -20.91
C PHE A 349 -4.75 7.55 -19.48
N GLY A 350 -5.87 7.62 -18.76
CA GLY A 350 -5.91 8.03 -17.36
C GLY A 350 -6.83 7.16 -16.53
N SER A 351 -6.42 6.83 -15.32
CA SER A 351 -7.20 6.00 -14.40
C SER A 351 -7.01 6.37 -12.93
N PHE A 352 -8.07 6.18 -12.16
CA PHE A 352 -8.07 6.25 -10.69
C PHE A 352 -9.10 5.29 -10.11
N TYR A 353 -8.82 4.76 -8.93
CA TYR A 353 -9.77 3.88 -8.24
C TYR A 353 -10.40 4.57 -7.03
N SER A 354 -11.55 4.06 -6.61
CA SER A 354 -12.31 4.57 -5.47
C SER A 354 -11.98 3.75 -4.22
N LEU A 355 -11.47 4.42 -3.21
CA LEU A 355 -11.28 3.82 -1.89
C LEU A 355 -11.73 4.82 -0.81
N PRO A 356 -13.00 4.78 -0.42
CA PRO A 356 -13.51 5.64 0.63
C PRO A 356 -12.93 5.26 2.00
N SER A 357 -13.06 6.19 2.94
CA SER A 357 -12.78 5.92 4.36
C SER A 357 -13.99 6.26 5.20
N THR A 358 -14.26 5.42 6.19
CA THR A 358 -15.19 5.75 7.26
C THR A 358 -14.60 6.85 8.12
N VAL A 359 -15.36 7.90 8.39
CA VAL A 359 -14.97 8.99 9.31
C VAL A 359 -15.45 8.61 10.71
N VAL A 360 -14.49 8.39 11.61
CA VAL A 360 -14.78 7.97 12.99
C VAL A 360 -15.11 9.20 13.85
N ASN A 361 -16.15 9.10 14.69
CA ASN A 361 -16.52 10.12 15.66
C ASN A 361 -16.92 11.51 15.09
N ASN A 362 -17.32 11.61 13.83
CA ASN A 362 -17.87 12.84 13.26
C ASN A 362 -19.40 12.75 13.13
N LYS A 363 -20.11 13.77 13.64
CA LYS A 363 -21.60 13.78 13.66
C LYS A 363 -22.21 14.18 12.31
N ASN A 364 -21.48 14.90 11.47
CA ASN A 364 -21.99 15.48 10.23
C ASN A 364 -21.59 14.69 8.99
N HIS A 365 -20.50 13.93 9.07
CA HIS A 365 -19.96 13.19 7.94
C HIS A 365 -19.52 11.80 8.39
N SER A 366 -20.06 10.78 7.74
CA SER A 366 -19.71 9.37 8.01
C SER A 366 -18.66 8.80 7.06
N THR A 367 -18.45 9.43 5.91
CA THR A 367 -17.60 8.90 4.84
C THR A 367 -16.74 10.00 4.22
N LEU A 368 -15.50 9.69 3.95
CA LEU A 368 -14.57 10.45 3.11
C LEU A 368 -14.46 9.73 1.76
N ASN A 369 -14.97 10.34 0.69
CA ASN A 369 -14.86 9.78 -0.66
C ASN A 369 -13.50 10.15 -1.25
N ALA A 370 -12.60 9.17 -1.37
CA ALA A 370 -11.26 9.38 -1.89
C ALA A 370 -11.05 8.63 -3.21
N ALA A 371 -10.52 9.33 -4.21
CA ALA A 371 -10.00 8.78 -5.44
C ALA A 371 -8.49 8.58 -5.30
N TYR A 372 -7.97 7.50 -5.82
CA TYR A 372 -6.55 7.18 -5.81
C TYR A 372 -6.01 7.08 -7.24
N CYS A 373 -4.99 7.88 -7.50
CA CYS A 373 -4.28 7.87 -8.77
C CYS A 373 -3.77 6.46 -9.07
N PHE A 374 -4.12 5.92 -10.24
CA PHE A 374 -3.67 4.61 -10.67
C PHE A 374 -2.61 4.76 -11.75
N TYR A 375 -2.89 4.43 -13.01
CA TYR A 375 -1.93 4.63 -14.10
C TYR A 375 -2.40 5.72 -15.04
N ASN A 376 -1.48 6.61 -15.42
CA ASN A 376 -1.78 7.75 -16.29
C ASN A 376 -0.65 7.93 -17.30
N VAL A 377 -0.97 7.96 -18.57
CA VAL A 377 -0.03 8.05 -19.69
C VAL A 377 -0.44 9.19 -20.60
N SER A 378 0.44 10.16 -20.80
CA SER A 378 0.21 11.32 -21.66
C SER A 378 1.50 12.10 -21.89
N ASP A 379 1.72 12.63 -23.09
CA ASP A 379 2.78 13.61 -23.34
C ASP A 379 2.47 14.99 -22.73
N ARG A 380 1.21 15.20 -22.31
CA ARG A 380 0.69 16.38 -21.60
C ARG A 380 0.08 15.99 -20.26
N LEU A 381 0.84 15.23 -19.47
CA LEU A 381 0.38 14.58 -18.24
C LEU A 381 -0.33 15.53 -17.27
N LYS A 382 0.18 16.76 -17.11
CA LYS A 382 -0.45 17.77 -16.25
C LYS A 382 -1.89 18.10 -16.71
N ASP A 383 -2.13 18.24 -18.01
CA ASP A 383 -3.44 18.60 -18.55
C ASP A 383 -4.41 17.41 -18.43
N LEU A 384 -3.95 16.19 -18.71
CA LEU A 384 -4.70 14.96 -18.44
C LEU A 384 -5.11 14.88 -16.96
N MET A 385 -4.17 15.07 -16.05
CA MET A 385 -4.45 14.99 -14.63
C MET A 385 -5.36 16.10 -14.12
N GLN A 386 -5.30 17.31 -14.71
CA GLN A 386 -6.29 18.34 -14.42
C GLN A 386 -7.71 17.89 -14.79
N ASP A 387 -7.88 17.26 -15.93
CA ASP A 387 -9.17 16.74 -16.36
C ASP A 387 -9.62 15.54 -15.51
N MET A 388 -8.69 14.65 -15.08
CA MET A 388 -9.02 13.60 -14.10
C MET A 388 -9.53 14.17 -12.78
N LEU A 389 -8.95 15.27 -12.30
CA LEU A 389 -9.44 15.97 -11.10
C LEU A 389 -10.83 16.56 -11.30
N VAL A 390 -11.13 17.14 -12.47
CA VAL A 390 -12.47 17.63 -12.82
C VAL A 390 -13.48 16.50 -12.84
N ILE A 391 -13.14 15.37 -13.43
CA ILE A 391 -13.98 14.17 -13.47
C ILE A 391 -14.25 13.65 -12.06
N ALA A 392 -13.21 13.48 -11.25
CA ALA A 392 -13.35 13.01 -9.88
C ALA A 392 -14.20 13.97 -9.02
N HIS A 393 -14.02 15.29 -9.20
CA HIS A 393 -14.85 16.29 -8.52
C HIS A 393 -16.34 16.18 -8.93
N ASN A 394 -16.62 15.99 -10.22
CA ASN A 394 -17.97 15.81 -10.74
C ASN A 394 -18.62 14.50 -10.25
N GLN A 395 -17.82 13.47 -10.03
CA GLN A 395 -18.21 12.20 -9.40
C GLN A 395 -18.34 12.28 -7.88
N LYS A 396 -18.18 13.49 -7.28
CA LYS A 396 -18.36 13.74 -5.84
C LYS A 396 -17.28 13.13 -4.94
N PHE A 397 -16.10 12.95 -5.44
CA PHE A 397 -14.95 12.69 -4.57
C PHE A 397 -14.58 13.95 -3.78
N ASP A 398 -14.13 13.76 -2.54
CA ASP A 398 -13.73 14.82 -1.62
C ASP A 398 -12.23 15.13 -1.73
N VAL A 399 -11.44 14.11 -2.03
CA VAL A 399 -9.98 14.19 -2.16
C VAL A 399 -9.50 13.27 -3.28
N PHE A 400 -8.42 13.66 -3.94
CA PHE A 400 -7.69 12.84 -4.90
C PHE A 400 -6.26 12.62 -4.38
N ASN A 401 -5.92 11.35 -4.14
CA ASN A 401 -4.64 10.94 -3.60
C ASN A 401 -3.73 10.43 -4.71
N ALA A 402 -2.44 10.73 -4.62
CA ALA A 402 -1.42 10.24 -5.54
C ALA A 402 -0.11 10.00 -4.81
N LEU A 403 0.62 8.96 -5.20
CA LEU A 403 2.00 8.74 -4.79
C LEU A 403 2.95 9.52 -5.72
N ASP A 404 4.10 9.94 -5.19
CA ASP A 404 5.13 10.67 -5.94
C ASP A 404 6.08 9.73 -6.71
N LEU A 405 5.50 8.68 -7.30
CA LEU A 405 6.20 7.72 -8.14
C LEU A 405 6.04 8.03 -9.64
N MET A 406 6.74 7.29 -10.49
CA MET A 406 6.74 7.51 -11.95
C MET A 406 7.07 8.97 -12.32
N GLU A 407 6.27 9.55 -13.18
CA GLU A 407 6.37 10.96 -13.61
C GLU A 407 5.38 11.88 -12.86
N ASN A 408 4.78 11.42 -11.75
CA ASN A 408 3.72 12.15 -11.05
C ASN A 408 4.18 13.53 -10.52
N GLU A 409 5.45 13.73 -10.25
CA GLU A 409 6.01 15.03 -9.85
C GLU A 409 5.68 16.16 -10.86
N GLN A 410 5.47 15.82 -12.16
CA GLN A 410 5.10 16.79 -13.19
C GLN A 410 3.78 17.51 -12.92
N PHE A 411 2.84 16.85 -12.23
CA PHE A 411 1.52 17.42 -11.96
C PHE A 411 1.25 17.73 -10.48
N LEU A 412 1.93 17.08 -9.54
CA LEU A 412 1.62 17.20 -8.11
C LEU A 412 1.61 18.67 -7.65
N LYS A 413 2.72 19.36 -7.77
CA LYS A 413 2.83 20.77 -7.35
C LYS A 413 2.01 21.73 -8.23
N PRO A 414 2.07 21.66 -9.58
CA PRO A 414 1.27 22.51 -10.46
C PRO A 414 -0.24 22.41 -10.22
N LEU A 415 -0.76 21.22 -9.91
CA LEU A 415 -2.18 21.00 -9.64
C LEU A 415 -2.54 21.08 -8.15
N LYS A 416 -1.63 21.60 -7.31
CA LYS A 416 -1.86 21.91 -5.89
C LYS A 416 -2.16 20.68 -5.02
N PHE A 417 -1.49 19.59 -5.28
CA PHE A 417 -1.42 18.50 -4.32
C PHE A 417 -0.54 18.94 -3.13
N GLY A 418 -1.04 18.78 -1.92
CA GLY A 418 -0.28 18.94 -0.70
C GLY A 418 0.43 17.65 -0.34
N GLU A 419 1.61 17.74 0.27
CA GLU A 419 2.32 16.59 0.80
C GLU A 419 1.54 15.99 1.98
N GLY A 420 1.36 14.68 1.97
CA GLY A 420 0.82 13.91 3.08
C GLY A 420 1.92 13.49 4.07
N ASP A 421 1.52 12.99 5.22
CA ASP A 421 2.44 12.48 6.24
C ASP A 421 2.82 11.01 5.99
N GLY A 422 1.99 10.27 5.24
CA GLY A 422 2.16 8.85 4.98
C GLY A 422 3.18 8.53 3.89
N ASN A 423 4.05 7.57 4.18
CA ASN A 423 4.92 6.92 3.20
C ASN A 423 4.42 5.51 2.92
N LEU A 424 4.64 5.05 1.70
CA LEU A 424 4.39 3.69 1.28
C LEU A 424 5.70 3.05 0.86
N ASN A 425 6.12 2.01 1.58
CA ASN A 425 7.34 1.27 1.29
C ASN A 425 7.01 0.05 0.45
N TYR A 426 7.77 -0.18 -0.61
CA TYR A 426 7.64 -1.30 -1.52
C TYR A 426 8.65 -2.38 -1.20
N TYR A 427 8.23 -3.63 -1.21
CA TYR A 427 9.02 -4.80 -0.83
C TYR A 427 8.93 -5.90 -1.85
N LEU A 428 10.01 -6.68 -1.93
CA LEU A 428 10.07 -7.94 -2.66
C LEU A 428 10.40 -9.08 -1.68
N TYR A 429 9.72 -10.19 -1.83
CA TYR A 429 9.97 -11.42 -1.08
C TYR A 429 10.67 -12.44 -1.98
N ASN A 430 11.71 -13.06 -1.44
CA ASN A 430 12.58 -13.98 -2.16
C ASN A 430 13.17 -13.42 -3.47
N TRP A 431 13.45 -12.10 -3.47
CA TRP A 431 14.01 -11.44 -4.63
C TRP A 431 14.90 -10.27 -4.23
N ARG A 432 16.16 -10.25 -4.71
CA ARG A 432 17.05 -9.10 -4.61
C ARG A 432 16.81 -8.16 -5.77
N CYS A 433 16.65 -6.91 -5.46
CA CYS A 433 16.63 -5.81 -6.40
C CYS A 433 17.36 -4.62 -5.76
N PRO A 434 18.27 -3.94 -6.48
CA PRO A 434 18.84 -2.70 -5.99
C PRO A 434 17.77 -1.69 -5.59
N GLU A 435 18.11 -0.82 -4.64
CA GLU A 435 17.20 0.25 -4.22
C GLU A 435 16.88 1.16 -5.42
N LEU A 436 15.61 1.42 -5.65
CA LEU A 436 15.09 2.21 -6.76
C LEU A 436 14.65 3.58 -6.28
N GLU A 437 15.03 4.61 -7.02
CA GLU A 437 14.42 5.91 -6.86
C GLU A 437 12.92 5.82 -7.18
N LYS A 438 12.07 6.52 -6.42
CA LYS A 438 10.61 6.51 -6.62
C LYS A 438 10.17 6.86 -8.06
N LYS A 439 10.93 7.74 -8.75
CA LYS A 439 10.68 8.07 -10.16
C LYS A 439 10.99 6.93 -11.14
N LYS A 440 11.67 5.86 -10.68
CA LYS A 440 11.93 4.63 -11.43
C LYS A 440 10.97 3.49 -11.05
N LEU A 441 10.09 3.75 -10.10
CA LEU A 441 9.07 2.81 -9.67
C LEU A 441 7.79 3.03 -10.47
N GLY A 442 7.43 2.08 -11.33
CA GLY A 442 6.23 2.08 -12.17
C GLY A 442 5.18 1.06 -11.71
N LEU A 443 5.12 0.77 -10.40
CA LEU A 443 4.19 -0.20 -9.83
C LEU A 443 3.27 0.50 -8.81
N VAL A 444 1.98 0.38 -9.00
CA VAL A 444 0.95 0.81 -8.03
C VAL A 444 0.25 -0.42 -7.48
N LEU A 445 0.37 -0.65 -6.18
CA LEU A 445 -0.35 -1.71 -5.46
C LEU A 445 -1.58 -1.11 -4.75
N LEU A 446 -2.66 -1.91 -4.61
CA LEU A 446 -3.94 -1.49 -4.01
C LEU A 446 -3.90 -1.49 -2.48
#